data_a903f9048e216fc46caa49eb748e1c1e
#
_entry.id   a903f9048e216fc46caa49eb748e1c1e
#
_cell.length_a   1.000
_cell.length_b   1.000
_cell.length_c   1.000
_cell.angle_alpha   90.00
_cell.angle_beta   90.00
_cell.angle_gamma   90.00
#
_symmetry.space_group_name_H-M   'P 1'
#
loop_
_entity.id
_entity.type
_entity.pdbx_description
1 polymer ?
#
loop_
_entity_poly.entity_id
_entity_poly.type
_entity_poly.pdbx_seq_one_letter_code
_entity_poly.pdbx_strand_id
1 'polypeptide(L)'
;MISISHYRLFYKVKLAKLTTKEKDNAINEVRILASINHENIAGYKEAFFEQGSSSLCIVMEYADGGDLQTKINQHKKTMQYMKEEYIWSIFYQMVSGLFALHKKKIVHRDIKCANVFLTKKGTVKLGDLNVSKIAKAGVMQTQTGTPYYASPEVWKD
;
A
#
# COMPACT_ATOMS: atom_id res chain seq x y z
N MET A 1 -8.14 -12.32 1.76
CA MET A 1 -8.42 -12.43 3.21
C MET A 1 -7.15 -11.96 3.92
N ILE A 2 -7.26 -10.97 4.80
CA ILE A 2 -6.13 -10.42 5.57
C ILE A 2 -6.17 -11.09 6.94
N SER A 3 -5.05 -11.68 7.37
CA SER A 3 -4.89 -12.24 8.72
C SER A 3 -3.74 -11.51 9.41
N ILE A 4 -3.88 -11.20 10.68
CA ILE A 4 -2.85 -10.54 11.50
C ILE A 4 -2.32 -11.58 12.48
N SER A 5 -1.02 -11.85 12.42
CA SER A 5 -0.31 -12.68 13.38
C SER A 5 0.93 -11.92 13.82
N HIS A 6 1.05 -11.63 15.15
CA HIS A 6 2.21 -11.04 15.80
C HIS A 6 3.10 -10.15 14.91
N TYR A 7 2.63 -8.91 14.61
CA TYR A 7 3.37 -7.87 13.87
C TYR A 7 3.59 -8.12 12.37
N ARG A 8 2.81 -8.98 11.72
CA ARG A 8 2.87 -9.22 10.28
C ARG A 8 1.48 -9.13 9.65
N LEU A 9 1.41 -8.51 8.47
CA LEU A 9 0.21 -8.43 7.66
C LEU A 9 0.32 -9.44 6.51
N PHE A 10 -0.72 -10.26 6.31
CA PHE A 10 -0.74 -11.26 5.25
C PHE A 10 -1.70 -10.86 4.14
N TYR A 11 -1.20 -10.75 2.93
CA TYR A 11 -2.01 -10.63 1.72
C TYR A 11 -2.06 -11.98 1.01
N LYS A 12 -3.26 -12.43 0.67
CA LYS A 12 -3.46 -13.70 -0.04
C LYS A 12 -4.01 -13.43 -1.44
N VAL A 13 -3.24 -13.80 -2.46
CA VAL A 13 -3.59 -13.68 -3.87
C VAL A 13 -3.96 -15.06 -4.40
N LYS A 14 -5.20 -15.25 -4.86
CA LYS A 14 -5.65 -16.50 -5.47
C LYS A 14 -5.14 -16.58 -6.91
N LEU A 15 -4.28 -17.57 -7.20
CA LEU A 15 -3.69 -17.78 -8.53
C LEU A 15 -4.46 -18.76 -9.40
N ALA A 16 -5.42 -19.49 -8.83
CA ALA A 16 -6.13 -20.57 -9.52
C ALA A 16 -6.85 -20.14 -10.82
N LYS A 17 -7.28 -18.87 -10.88
CA LYS A 17 -8.00 -18.29 -12.03
C LYS A 17 -7.11 -17.45 -12.95
N LEU A 18 -5.81 -17.36 -12.64
CA LEU A 18 -4.87 -16.53 -13.39
C LEU A 18 -4.21 -17.33 -14.51
N THR A 19 -4.04 -16.69 -15.65
CA THR A 19 -3.21 -17.18 -16.76
C THR A 19 -1.73 -17.23 -16.33
N THR A 20 -0.90 -17.97 -17.06
CA THR A 20 0.55 -18.04 -16.81
C THR A 20 1.18 -16.65 -16.78
N LYS A 21 0.81 -15.79 -17.73
CA LYS A 21 1.31 -14.40 -17.81
C LYS A 21 0.93 -13.56 -16.58
N GLU A 22 -0.28 -13.73 -16.06
CA GLU A 22 -0.72 -13.03 -14.85
C GLU A 22 -0.01 -13.54 -13.59
N LYS A 23 0.31 -14.84 -13.53
CA LYS A 23 1.13 -15.42 -12.44
C LYS A 23 2.55 -14.87 -12.46
N ASP A 24 3.18 -14.80 -13.63
CA ASP A 24 4.52 -14.21 -13.79
C ASP A 24 4.53 -12.73 -13.41
N ASN A 25 3.48 -11.99 -13.78
CA ASN A 25 3.29 -10.62 -13.36
C ASN A 25 3.22 -10.52 -11.83
N ALA A 26 2.40 -11.35 -11.17
CA ALA A 26 2.27 -11.33 -9.71
C ALA A 26 3.62 -11.60 -9.01
N ILE A 27 4.42 -12.52 -9.53
CA ILE A 27 5.77 -12.80 -9.00
C ILE A 27 6.70 -11.60 -9.20
N ASN A 28 6.68 -10.95 -10.38
CA ASN A 28 7.47 -9.75 -10.63
C ASN A 28 7.10 -8.61 -9.69
N GLU A 29 5.82 -8.46 -9.39
CA GLU A 29 5.32 -7.50 -8.43
C GLU A 29 5.89 -7.73 -7.03
N VAL A 30 5.92 -8.97 -6.57
CA VAL A 30 6.55 -9.32 -5.30
C VAL A 30 8.05 -8.97 -5.31
N ARG A 31 8.76 -9.19 -6.41
CA ARG A 31 10.18 -8.81 -6.54
C ARG A 31 10.37 -7.30 -6.42
N ILE A 32 9.48 -6.51 -7.02
CA ILE A 32 9.51 -5.05 -6.90
C ILE A 32 9.27 -4.63 -5.46
N LEU A 33 8.24 -5.17 -4.80
CA LEU A 33 8.00 -4.92 -3.36
C LEU A 33 9.22 -5.25 -2.52
N ALA A 34 9.85 -6.39 -2.74
CA ALA A 34 11.05 -6.83 -2.03
C ALA A 34 12.26 -5.91 -2.23
N SER A 35 12.29 -5.16 -3.35
CA SER A 35 13.35 -4.19 -3.65
C SER A 35 13.20 -2.85 -2.92
N ILE A 36 12.04 -2.61 -2.28
CA ILE A 36 11.74 -1.34 -1.62
C ILE A 36 12.09 -1.47 -0.14
N ASN A 37 13.04 -0.65 0.31
CA ASN A 37 13.37 -0.53 1.71
C ASN A 37 13.41 0.95 2.08
N HIS A 38 12.41 1.41 2.85
CA HIS A 38 12.29 2.79 3.30
C HIS A 38 11.44 2.86 4.56
N GLU A 39 11.81 3.74 5.49
CA GLU A 39 11.12 3.89 6.78
C GLU A 39 9.63 4.20 6.63
N ASN A 40 9.25 5.01 5.63
CA ASN A 40 7.87 5.45 5.41
C ASN A 40 7.12 4.62 4.35
N ILE A 41 7.56 3.39 4.10
CA ILE A 41 6.87 2.42 3.25
C ILE A 41 6.72 1.12 4.03
N ALA A 42 5.55 0.50 3.97
CA ALA A 42 5.34 -0.81 4.59
C ALA A 42 6.28 -1.86 3.98
N GLY A 43 7.19 -2.37 4.80
CA GLY A 43 8.27 -3.26 4.35
C GLY A 43 7.74 -4.64 3.95
N TYR A 44 8.23 -5.16 2.84
CA TYR A 44 8.09 -6.57 2.48
C TYR A 44 8.92 -7.44 3.43
N LYS A 45 8.40 -8.61 3.80
CA LYS A 45 9.11 -9.59 4.64
C LYS A 45 9.40 -10.87 3.86
N GLU A 46 8.37 -11.54 3.39
CA GLU A 46 8.49 -12.80 2.66
C GLU A 46 7.26 -13.04 1.76
N ALA A 47 7.37 -13.94 0.80
CA ALA A 47 6.24 -14.49 0.07
C ALA A 47 6.42 -16.01 -0.10
N PHE A 48 5.32 -16.73 -0.03
CA PHE A 48 5.31 -18.17 -0.18
C PHE A 48 4.01 -18.66 -0.81
N PHE A 49 4.07 -19.82 -1.44
CA PHE A 49 2.88 -20.51 -1.92
C PHE A 49 2.26 -21.32 -0.77
N GLU A 50 0.97 -21.16 -0.57
CA GLU A 50 0.25 -21.93 0.43
C GLU A 50 0.10 -23.38 -0.03
N GLN A 51 0.51 -24.34 0.81
CA GLN A 51 0.39 -25.76 0.50
C GLN A 51 -1.08 -26.16 0.36
N GLY A 52 -1.39 -26.93 -0.68
CA GLY A 52 -2.76 -27.40 -0.96
C GLY A 52 -3.71 -26.33 -1.54
N SER A 53 -3.24 -25.12 -1.76
CA SER A 53 -4.01 -24.08 -2.44
C SER A 53 -3.18 -23.39 -3.53
N SER A 54 -3.85 -22.99 -4.63
CA SER A 54 -3.21 -22.16 -5.65
C SER A 54 -3.23 -20.69 -5.21
N SER A 55 -2.59 -20.39 -4.07
CA SER A 55 -2.57 -19.04 -3.49
C SER A 55 -1.13 -18.63 -3.16
N LEU A 56 -0.79 -17.39 -3.53
CA LEU A 56 0.42 -16.71 -3.13
C LEU A 56 0.14 -15.88 -1.88
N CYS A 57 0.86 -16.12 -0.80
CA CYS A 57 0.82 -15.35 0.43
C CYS A 57 1.99 -14.38 0.45
N ILE A 58 1.72 -13.10 0.68
CA ILE A 58 2.72 -12.05 0.81
C ILE A 58 2.66 -11.53 2.25
N VAL A 59 3.79 -11.52 2.91
CA VAL A 59 3.93 -11.05 4.29
C VAL A 59 4.59 -9.67 4.28
N MET A 60 3.91 -8.72 4.90
CA MET A 60 4.33 -7.33 4.99
C MET A 60 4.54 -6.92 6.46
N GLU A 61 5.27 -5.84 6.66
CA GLU A 61 5.35 -5.16 7.94
C GLU A 61 3.96 -4.70 8.40
N TYR A 62 3.67 -4.90 9.68
CA TYR A 62 2.42 -4.45 10.29
C TYR A 62 2.62 -3.13 11.04
N ALA A 63 1.80 -2.14 10.76
CA ALA A 63 1.74 -0.88 11.46
C ALA A 63 0.66 -0.94 12.57
N ASP A 64 1.07 -0.87 13.82
CA ASP A 64 0.26 -1.17 15.01
C ASP A 64 -0.58 0.00 15.52
N GLY A 65 -0.55 1.15 14.84
CA GLY A 65 -1.34 2.36 15.14
C GLY A 65 -2.59 2.52 14.26
N GLY A 66 -2.90 1.53 13.39
CA GLY A 66 -4.03 1.60 12.47
C GLY A 66 -3.75 2.47 11.26
N ASP A 67 -4.81 2.93 10.58
CA ASP A 67 -4.73 3.79 9.40
C ASP A 67 -5.18 5.23 9.70
N LEU A 68 -4.75 6.16 8.85
CA LEU A 68 -5.04 7.59 8.99
C LEU A 68 -6.55 7.89 8.85
N GLN A 69 -7.28 7.12 8.02
CA GLN A 69 -8.74 7.31 7.87
C GLN A 69 -9.47 7.01 9.19
N THR A 70 -9.11 5.92 9.83
CA THR A 70 -9.63 5.54 11.15
C THR A 70 -9.31 6.62 12.19
N LYS A 71 -8.07 7.15 12.17
CA LYS A 71 -7.65 8.24 13.06
C LYS A 71 -8.46 9.51 12.85
N ILE A 72 -8.68 9.93 11.59
CA ILE A 72 -9.52 11.08 11.25
C ILE A 72 -10.96 10.86 11.76
N ASN A 73 -11.52 9.67 11.55
CA ASN A 73 -12.88 9.36 11.99
C ASN A 73 -13.02 9.39 13.52
N GLN A 74 -11.99 8.99 14.27
CA GLN A 74 -11.96 9.12 15.73
C GLN A 74 -12.01 10.59 16.16
N HIS A 75 -11.19 11.46 15.55
CA HIS A 75 -11.20 12.89 15.85
C HIS A 75 -12.54 13.56 15.50
N LYS A 76 -13.16 13.17 14.36
CA LYS A 76 -14.51 13.65 14.01
C LYS A 76 -15.55 13.27 15.06
N LYS A 77 -15.51 12.03 15.58
CA LYS A 77 -16.45 11.58 16.62
C LYS A 77 -16.31 12.34 17.94
N THR A 78 -15.10 12.74 18.29
CA THR A 78 -14.81 13.48 19.52
C THR A 78 -14.89 15.00 19.35
N MET A 79 -15.20 15.50 18.13
CA MET A 79 -15.21 16.93 17.79
C MET A 79 -13.88 17.63 18.12
N GLN A 80 -12.77 16.90 18.08
CA GLN A 80 -11.44 17.42 18.32
C GLN A 80 -10.61 17.45 17.04
N TYR A 81 -9.94 18.55 16.77
CA TYR A 81 -9.03 18.65 15.65
C TYR A 81 -7.67 18.05 15.98
N MET A 82 -7.01 17.48 14.98
CA MET A 82 -5.60 17.11 15.11
C MET A 82 -4.75 18.37 15.23
N LYS A 83 -3.69 18.30 16.01
CA LYS A 83 -2.70 19.39 16.08
C LYS A 83 -2.01 19.56 14.73
N GLU A 84 -1.77 20.79 14.33
CA GLU A 84 -1.16 21.13 13.03
C GLU A 84 0.22 20.48 12.87
N GLU A 85 1.05 20.51 13.92
CA GLU A 85 2.37 19.88 13.90
C GLU A 85 2.32 18.38 13.60
N TYR A 86 1.27 17.71 14.11
CA TYR A 86 1.05 16.29 13.84
C TYR A 86 0.66 16.04 12.38
N ILE A 87 -0.20 16.90 11.81
CA ILE A 87 -0.58 16.85 10.39
C ILE A 87 0.65 17.04 9.50
N TRP A 88 1.48 18.05 9.79
CA TRP A 88 2.72 18.30 9.06
C TRP A 88 3.71 17.14 9.17
N SER A 89 3.83 16.53 10.34
CA SER A 89 4.67 15.35 10.52
C SER A 89 4.22 14.18 9.66
N ILE A 90 2.91 13.91 9.59
CA ILE A 90 2.34 12.85 8.71
C ILE A 90 2.64 13.18 7.25
N PHE A 91 2.35 14.41 6.82
CA PHE A 91 2.52 14.84 5.44
C PHE A 91 3.98 14.72 4.98
N TYR A 92 4.94 15.20 5.79
CA TYR A 92 6.37 15.08 5.51
C TYR A 92 6.77 13.61 5.30
N GLN A 93 6.36 12.72 6.19
CA GLN A 93 6.67 11.31 6.10
C GLN A 93 6.05 10.64 4.86
N MET A 94 4.81 11.02 4.50
CA MET A 94 4.17 10.55 3.25
C MET A 94 4.96 10.98 2.01
N VAL A 95 5.38 12.25 1.95
CA VAL A 95 6.19 12.79 0.84
C VAL A 95 7.53 12.06 0.76
N SER A 96 8.19 11.80 1.90
CA SER A 96 9.44 11.04 1.98
C SER A 96 9.29 9.63 1.39
N GLY A 97 8.22 8.91 1.75
CA GLY A 97 7.92 7.60 1.19
C GLY A 97 7.63 7.63 -0.32
N LEU A 98 6.82 8.61 -0.77
CA LEU A 98 6.53 8.79 -2.21
C LEU A 98 7.79 9.13 -3.01
N PHE A 99 8.65 9.98 -2.48
CA PHE A 99 9.93 10.30 -3.11
C PHE A 99 10.80 9.05 -3.31
N ALA A 100 10.86 8.17 -2.30
CA ALA A 100 11.60 6.91 -2.41
C ALA A 100 11.04 5.98 -3.50
N LEU A 101 9.70 5.90 -3.65
CA LEU A 101 9.05 5.17 -4.74
C LEU A 101 9.38 5.79 -6.11
N HIS A 102 9.23 7.11 -6.24
CA HIS A 102 9.46 7.82 -7.50
C HIS A 102 10.92 7.73 -7.97
N LYS A 103 11.90 7.73 -7.06
CA LYS A 103 13.30 7.44 -7.39
C LYS A 103 13.49 6.07 -8.07
N LYS A 104 12.66 5.11 -7.73
CA LYS A 104 12.64 3.77 -8.34
C LYS A 104 11.70 3.65 -9.54
N LYS A 105 11.13 4.77 -10.02
CA LYS A 105 10.14 4.84 -11.10
C LYS A 105 8.85 4.07 -10.77
N ILE A 106 8.51 3.96 -9.50
CA ILE A 106 7.30 3.31 -9.00
C ILE A 106 6.29 4.40 -8.63
N VAL A 107 5.08 4.31 -9.18
CA VAL A 107 3.94 5.18 -8.84
C VAL A 107 2.98 4.41 -7.94
N HIS A 108 2.55 5.00 -6.84
CA HIS A 108 1.68 4.35 -5.84
C HIS A 108 0.26 4.08 -6.37
N ARG A 109 -0.32 5.02 -7.11
CA ARG A 109 -1.63 4.97 -7.80
C ARG A 109 -2.89 4.91 -6.93
N ASP A 110 -2.79 4.74 -5.63
CA ASP A 110 -3.95 4.71 -4.73
C ASP A 110 -3.63 5.39 -3.38
N ILE A 111 -3.11 6.64 -3.45
CA ILE A 111 -2.88 7.44 -2.25
C ILE A 111 -4.22 7.92 -1.70
N LYS A 112 -4.53 7.46 -0.49
CA LYS A 112 -5.70 7.87 0.30
C LYS A 112 -5.45 7.58 1.78
N CYS A 113 -6.21 8.21 2.67
CA CYS A 113 -6.01 8.07 4.11
C CYS A 113 -6.09 6.62 4.61
N ALA A 114 -6.89 5.76 3.97
CA ALA A 114 -6.98 4.34 4.32
C ALA A 114 -5.70 3.53 3.99
N ASN A 115 -4.86 4.02 3.07
CA ASN A 115 -3.60 3.39 2.66
C ASN A 115 -2.38 4.04 3.35
N VAL A 116 -2.60 4.95 4.28
CA VAL A 116 -1.58 5.57 5.13
C VAL A 116 -1.68 4.95 6.51
N PHE A 117 -0.78 4.05 6.83
CA PHE A 117 -0.74 3.35 8.11
C PHE A 117 0.13 4.10 9.11
N LEU A 118 -0.17 3.95 10.37
CA LEU A 118 0.50 4.58 11.49
C LEU A 118 1.07 3.52 12.43
N THR A 119 2.23 3.78 12.99
CA THR A 119 2.72 3.01 14.12
C THR A 119 2.41 3.74 15.43
N LYS A 120 2.37 3.01 16.55
CA LYS A 120 2.24 3.61 17.89
C LYS A 120 3.39 4.56 18.23
N LYS A 121 4.54 4.42 17.55
CA LYS A 121 5.71 5.31 17.70
C LYS A 121 5.61 6.59 16.87
N GLY A 122 4.54 6.76 16.07
CA GLY A 122 4.34 7.96 15.23
C GLY A 122 4.96 7.86 13.83
N THR A 123 5.50 6.71 13.45
CA THR A 123 6.01 6.51 12.09
C THR A 123 4.86 6.26 11.13
N VAL A 124 4.87 6.95 9.99
CA VAL A 124 3.93 6.73 8.87
C VAL A 124 4.49 5.68 7.93
N LYS A 125 3.62 4.76 7.48
CA LYS A 125 3.93 3.71 6.51
C LYS A 125 2.94 3.79 5.34
N LEU A 126 3.41 4.13 4.15
CA LEU A 126 2.61 3.97 2.94
C LEU A 126 2.48 2.48 2.64
N GLY A 127 1.24 2.02 2.50
CA GLY A 127 0.94 0.62 2.20
C GLY A 127 -0.07 0.48 1.08
N ASP A 128 -0.47 -0.76 0.80
CA ASP A 128 -1.33 -1.11 -0.32
C ASP A 128 -0.79 -0.55 -1.65
N LEU A 129 0.51 -0.73 -1.85
CA LEU A 129 1.11 -0.58 -3.15
C LEU A 129 0.40 -1.62 -4.02
N ASN A 130 -0.62 -1.20 -4.78
CA ASN A 130 -1.41 -2.06 -5.66
C ASN A 130 -0.48 -2.70 -6.68
N VAL A 131 0.11 -3.78 -6.25
CA VAL A 131 1.22 -4.48 -6.87
C VAL A 131 0.84 -4.98 -8.26
N SER A 132 -0.44 -5.38 -8.44
CA SER A 132 -0.99 -5.83 -9.72
C SER A 132 -0.94 -4.79 -10.87
N LYS A 133 -0.51 -3.57 -10.61
CA LYS A 133 -0.50 -2.49 -11.60
C LYS A 133 0.88 -1.95 -11.95
N ILE A 134 1.93 -2.34 -11.25
CA ILE A 134 3.31 -1.94 -11.56
C ILE A 134 3.77 -2.55 -12.89
N ALA A 135 3.28 -3.74 -13.24
CA ALA A 135 3.73 -4.51 -14.40
C ALA A 135 3.30 -3.98 -15.78
N LYS A 136 2.45 -2.95 -15.85
CA LYS A 136 2.09 -2.32 -17.12
C LYS A 136 2.86 -1.01 -17.31
N ALA A 137 4.16 -1.12 -17.47
CA ALA A 137 4.99 -0.03 -17.98
C ALA A 137 4.58 0.23 -19.44
N GLY A 138 3.93 1.37 -19.70
CA GLY A 138 3.72 1.83 -21.06
C GLY A 138 2.44 2.63 -21.28
N VAL A 139 1.31 2.23 -20.74
CA VAL A 139 0.05 2.97 -20.92
C VAL A 139 -0.76 2.90 -19.62
N MET A 140 -0.97 4.03 -18.97
CA MET A 140 -1.85 4.17 -17.82
C MET A 140 -3.31 4.17 -18.29
N GLN A 141 -3.78 3.07 -18.86
CA GLN A 141 -5.15 2.88 -19.31
C GLN A 141 -5.93 1.97 -18.36
N THR A 142 -6.11 2.39 -17.12
CA THR A 142 -7.20 1.81 -16.31
C THR A 142 -7.58 2.82 -15.24
N GLN A 143 -8.82 3.25 -15.24
CA GLN A 143 -9.49 3.91 -14.13
C GLN A 143 -9.39 3.01 -12.89
N THR A 144 -8.33 3.15 -12.13
CA THR A 144 -8.07 2.37 -10.94
C THR A 144 -7.63 3.28 -9.83
N GLY A 145 -8.43 3.33 -8.82
CA GLY A 145 -8.29 4.15 -7.63
C GLY A 145 -9.66 4.37 -7.00
N THR A 146 -9.68 4.99 -5.85
CA THR A 146 -10.94 5.47 -5.26
C THR A 146 -11.29 6.77 -5.98
N PRO A 147 -12.45 6.88 -6.68
CA PRO A 147 -12.78 7.99 -7.57
C PRO A 147 -12.58 9.38 -6.97
N TYR A 148 -12.87 9.52 -5.68
CA TYR A 148 -12.75 10.79 -4.93
C TYR A 148 -11.32 11.33 -4.80
N TYR A 149 -10.30 10.53 -5.08
CA TYR A 149 -8.88 10.87 -4.98
C TYR A 149 -8.18 10.89 -6.34
N ALA A 150 -8.94 10.62 -7.41
CA ALA A 150 -8.39 10.60 -8.76
C ALA A 150 -8.02 12.02 -9.21
N SER A 151 -6.85 12.16 -9.82
CA SER A 151 -6.38 13.40 -10.40
C SER A 151 -7.13 13.76 -11.69
N PRO A 152 -7.12 15.04 -12.12
CA PRO A 152 -7.88 15.47 -13.31
C PRO A 152 -7.52 14.69 -14.58
N GLU A 153 -6.28 14.30 -14.75
CA GLU A 153 -5.82 13.51 -15.91
C GLU A 153 -6.43 12.10 -15.93
N VAL A 154 -6.72 11.50 -14.77
CA VAL A 154 -7.38 10.18 -14.68
C VAL A 154 -8.85 10.23 -15.08
N TRP A 155 -9.48 11.43 -15.00
CA TRP A 155 -10.87 11.63 -15.40
C TRP A 155 -11.02 11.98 -16.89
N LYS A 156 -9.93 12.33 -17.57
CA LYS A 156 -9.95 12.77 -18.98
C LYS A 156 -9.65 11.65 -19.97
N ASP A 157 -9.16 10.51 -19.50
CA ASP A 157 -8.94 9.28 -20.26
C ASP A 157 -10.09 8.29 -20.07
#